data_ca5b132c64e64e1438f2c2025cfbb6d6
#
_entry.id   ca5b132c64e64e1438f2c2025cfbb6d6
#
_cell.length_a   1.000
_cell.length_b   1.000
_cell.length_c   1.000
_cell.angle_alpha   90.00
_cell.angle_beta   90.00
_cell.angle_gamma   90.00
#
_symmetry.space_group_name_H-M   'P 1'
#
loop_
_entity.id
_entity.type
_entity.pdbx_description
1 polymer ?
#
loop_
_entity_poly.entity_id
_entity_poly.type
_entity_poly.pdbx_seq_one_letter_code
_entity_poly.pdbx_strand_id
1 'polypeptide(L)'
;MLFSGSAQLAELLVQEVAHAPADSSPIEAVGAALAAAGALIQQGGEWSKQRQAVIAANAELRERELIKLASLAAALAEALRARGVKEPSATLTAEAGVAAFKVAFAKWVEQPTKRNLPRLVRQSLDDLRTIAAGR
;
A
#
# COMPACT_ATOMS: atom_id res chain seq x y z
N MET A 1 -15.24 4.93 11.42
CA MET A 1 -14.13 5.75 11.93
C MET A 1 -12.94 5.65 11.06
N LEU A 2 -12.50 6.80 10.58
CA LEU A 2 -11.41 6.89 9.63
C LEU A 2 -10.08 6.44 10.23
N PHE A 3 -9.87 6.73 11.50
CA PHE A 3 -8.57 6.51 12.14
C PHE A 3 -8.35 5.09 12.60
N SER A 4 -9.41 4.39 12.98
CA SER A 4 -9.26 3.00 13.41
C SER A 4 -8.84 2.12 12.24
N GLY A 5 -9.31 2.44 11.02
CA GLY A 5 -8.89 1.71 9.83
C GLY A 5 -7.41 1.86 9.54
N SER A 6 -6.86 3.07 9.79
CA SER A 6 -5.43 3.33 9.58
C SER A 6 -4.55 2.51 10.50
N ALA A 7 -4.94 2.42 11.78
CA ALA A 7 -4.16 1.64 12.74
C ALA A 7 -4.16 0.16 12.38
N GLN A 8 -5.31 -0.35 11.95
CA GLN A 8 -5.42 -1.74 11.54
C GLN A 8 -4.57 -2.04 10.32
N LEU A 9 -4.57 -1.12 9.35
CA LEU A 9 -3.76 -1.28 8.15
C LEU A 9 -2.27 -1.27 8.48
N ALA A 10 -1.84 -0.33 9.33
CA ALA A 10 -0.43 -0.26 9.71
C ALA A 10 0.01 -1.55 10.40
N GLU A 11 -0.81 -2.06 11.31
CA GLU A 11 -0.51 -3.29 12.02
C GLU A 11 -0.44 -4.48 11.08
N LEU A 12 -1.38 -4.56 10.15
CA LEU A 12 -1.39 -5.62 9.14
C LEU A 12 -0.11 -5.57 8.30
N LEU A 13 0.28 -4.39 7.85
CA LEU A 13 1.48 -4.23 7.03
C LEU A 13 2.72 -4.70 7.78
N VAL A 14 2.86 -4.29 9.04
CA VAL A 14 4.00 -4.67 9.87
C VAL A 14 4.05 -6.19 10.03
N GLN A 15 2.93 -6.81 10.34
CA GLN A 15 2.88 -8.25 10.54
C GLN A 15 3.17 -9.02 9.27
N GLU A 16 2.62 -8.56 8.14
CA GLU A 16 2.85 -9.24 6.86
C GLU A 16 4.31 -9.18 6.45
N VAL A 17 4.96 -8.03 6.65
CA VAL A 17 6.39 -7.92 6.35
C VAL A 17 7.19 -8.84 7.28
N ALA A 18 6.87 -8.85 8.57
CA ALA A 18 7.58 -9.67 9.55
C ALA A 18 7.44 -11.16 9.26
N HIS A 19 6.29 -11.59 8.75
CA HIS A 19 6.02 -13.00 8.49
C HIS A 19 6.32 -13.45 7.06
N ALA A 20 6.81 -12.55 6.20
CA ALA A 20 7.18 -12.93 4.84
C ALA A 20 8.32 -13.96 4.89
N PRO A 21 8.39 -14.89 3.93
CA PRO A 21 9.46 -15.88 3.91
C PRO A 21 10.84 -15.23 4.03
N ALA A 22 11.74 -15.92 4.70
CA ALA A 22 13.07 -15.37 5.01
C ALA A 22 13.85 -15.00 3.75
N ASP A 23 13.61 -15.69 2.64
CA ASP A 23 14.30 -15.46 1.38
C ASP A 23 13.60 -14.40 0.51
N SER A 24 12.51 -13.80 0.97
CA SER A 24 11.85 -12.75 0.21
C SER A 24 12.73 -11.52 0.10
N SER A 25 12.78 -10.93 -1.10
CA SER A 25 13.41 -9.63 -1.26
C SER A 25 12.56 -8.56 -0.55
N PRO A 26 13.15 -7.39 -0.21
CA PRO A 26 12.36 -6.33 0.42
C PRO A 26 11.10 -5.95 -0.36
N ILE A 27 11.20 -5.84 -1.69
CA ILE A 27 10.04 -5.46 -2.50
C ILE A 27 8.99 -6.57 -2.54
N GLU A 28 9.40 -7.84 -2.46
CA GLU A 28 8.47 -8.96 -2.38
C GLU A 28 7.71 -8.94 -1.06
N ALA A 29 8.41 -8.70 0.04
CA ALA A 29 7.79 -8.62 1.36
C ALA A 29 6.78 -7.48 1.41
N VAL A 30 7.16 -6.30 0.92
CA VAL A 30 6.27 -5.14 0.88
C VAL A 30 5.09 -5.41 -0.07
N GLY A 31 5.34 -6.06 -1.20
CA GLY A 31 4.28 -6.39 -2.15
C GLY A 31 3.22 -7.29 -1.54
N ALA A 32 3.64 -8.31 -0.81
CA ALA A 32 2.70 -9.21 -0.13
C ALA A 32 1.89 -8.46 0.92
N ALA A 33 2.55 -7.58 1.66
CA ALA A 33 1.88 -6.78 2.69
C ALA A 33 0.83 -5.85 2.08
N LEU A 34 1.19 -5.16 1.00
CA LEU A 34 0.27 -4.23 0.35
C LEU A 34 -0.88 -4.96 -0.35
N ALA A 35 -0.64 -6.15 -0.90
CA ALA A 35 -1.71 -6.96 -1.47
C ALA A 35 -2.70 -7.38 -0.38
N ALA A 36 -2.20 -7.74 0.81
CA ALA A 36 -3.05 -8.09 1.93
C ALA A 36 -3.89 -6.88 2.39
N ALA A 37 -3.28 -5.69 2.41
CA ALA A 37 -3.99 -4.46 2.71
C ALA A 37 -5.08 -4.20 1.67
N GLY A 38 -4.77 -4.44 0.40
CA GLY A 38 -5.74 -4.31 -0.68
C GLY A 38 -6.93 -5.22 -0.50
N ALA A 39 -6.68 -6.46 -0.08
CA ALA A 39 -7.77 -7.41 0.18
C ALA A 39 -8.68 -6.92 1.31
N LEU A 40 -8.09 -6.37 2.36
CA LEU A 40 -8.87 -5.85 3.47
C LEU A 40 -9.72 -4.66 3.03
N ILE A 41 -9.16 -3.75 2.25
CA ILE A 41 -9.88 -2.59 1.74
C ILE A 41 -11.01 -3.03 0.81
N GLN A 42 -10.76 -4.02 -0.03
CA GLN A 42 -11.77 -4.49 -0.98
C GLN A 42 -12.99 -5.07 -0.28
N GLN A 43 -12.82 -5.60 0.93
CA GLN A 43 -13.96 -6.09 1.71
C GLN A 43 -14.96 -4.97 2.01
N GLY A 44 -14.51 -3.71 2.05
CA GLY A 44 -15.38 -2.57 2.22
C GLY A 44 -16.17 -2.20 0.97
N GLY A 45 -15.74 -2.70 -0.18
CA GLY A 45 -16.48 -2.59 -1.43
C GLY A 45 -16.88 -1.18 -1.80
N GLU A 46 -18.16 -1.02 -2.10
CA GLU A 46 -18.71 0.25 -2.57
C GLU A 46 -18.51 1.39 -1.58
N TRP A 47 -18.58 1.08 -0.29
CA TRP A 47 -18.38 2.09 0.74
C TRP A 47 -16.99 2.72 0.65
N SER A 48 -15.97 1.91 0.43
CA SER A 48 -14.60 2.41 0.27
C SER A 48 -14.46 3.32 -0.94
N LYS A 49 -15.13 2.98 -2.03
CA LYS A 49 -15.10 3.79 -3.24
C LYS A 49 -15.79 5.14 -3.03
N GLN A 50 -16.94 5.13 -2.36
CA GLN A 50 -17.68 6.36 -2.05
C GLN A 50 -16.86 7.26 -1.13
N ARG A 51 -16.25 6.66 -0.11
CA ARG A 51 -15.40 7.40 0.80
C ARG A 51 -14.25 8.07 0.06
N GLN A 52 -13.63 7.35 -0.86
CA GLN A 52 -12.52 7.89 -1.63
C GLN A 52 -12.96 9.04 -2.53
N ALA A 53 -14.15 8.97 -3.09
CA ALA A 53 -14.69 10.06 -3.90
C ALA A 53 -14.87 11.34 -3.07
N VAL A 54 -15.37 11.20 -1.84
CA VAL A 54 -15.53 12.34 -0.93
C VAL A 54 -14.16 12.93 -0.57
N ILE A 55 -13.19 12.08 -0.27
CA ILE A 55 -11.83 12.53 0.06
C ILE A 55 -11.22 13.30 -1.11
N ALA A 56 -11.38 12.77 -2.33
CA ALA A 56 -10.82 13.39 -3.52
C ALA A 56 -11.41 14.79 -3.77
N ALA A 57 -12.65 15.01 -3.38
CA ALA A 57 -13.33 16.27 -3.61
C ALA A 57 -13.03 17.32 -2.54
N ASN A 58 -12.35 16.94 -1.44
CA ASN A 58 -12.11 17.83 -0.30
C ASN A 58 -10.62 17.95 -0.03
N ALA A 59 -10.08 19.19 -0.16
CA ALA A 59 -8.63 19.42 -0.02
C ALA A 59 -8.09 19.01 1.35
N GLU A 60 -8.85 19.31 2.40
CA GLU A 60 -8.44 18.98 3.77
C GLU A 60 -8.37 17.47 3.98
N LEU A 61 -9.35 16.75 3.46
CA LEU A 61 -9.37 15.28 3.57
C LEU A 61 -8.26 14.65 2.72
N ARG A 62 -7.94 15.23 1.56
CA ARG A 62 -6.82 14.75 0.75
C ARG A 62 -5.50 14.92 1.49
N GLU A 63 -5.35 16.03 2.19
CA GLU A 63 -4.14 16.28 2.97
C GLU A 63 -3.98 15.23 4.07
N ARG A 64 -5.07 14.94 4.79
CA ARG A 64 -5.06 13.92 5.83
C ARG A 64 -4.74 12.53 5.25
N GLU A 65 -5.26 12.25 4.05
CA GLU A 65 -4.99 10.98 3.39
C GLU A 65 -3.52 10.85 3.04
N LEU A 66 -2.88 11.94 2.59
CA LEU A 66 -1.46 11.92 2.29
C LEU A 66 -0.63 11.68 3.54
N ILE A 67 -1.01 12.29 4.66
CA ILE A 67 -0.33 12.07 5.94
C ILE A 67 -0.46 10.61 6.36
N LYS A 68 -1.64 10.03 6.19
CA LYS A 68 -1.87 8.63 6.51
C LYS A 68 -0.99 7.71 5.67
N LEU A 69 -0.90 7.98 4.37
CA LEU A 69 -0.07 7.19 3.48
C LEU A 69 1.41 7.30 3.88
N ALA A 70 1.85 8.49 4.27
CA ALA A 70 3.21 8.67 4.76
C ALA A 70 3.46 7.86 6.02
N SER A 71 2.47 7.78 6.91
CA SER A 71 2.57 6.96 8.11
C SER A 71 2.69 5.47 7.78
N LEU A 72 1.95 5.03 6.77
CA LEU A 72 2.02 3.62 6.34
C LEU A 72 3.39 3.32 5.74
N ALA A 73 3.94 4.25 4.96
CA ALA A 73 5.27 4.07 4.42
C ALA A 73 6.31 3.99 5.53
N ALA A 74 6.18 4.82 6.55
CA ALA A 74 7.09 4.79 7.70
C ALA A 74 7.00 3.46 8.44
N ALA A 75 5.78 2.93 8.62
CA ALA A 75 5.58 1.64 9.27
C ALA A 75 6.21 0.50 8.46
N LEU A 76 6.07 0.54 7.14
CA LEU A 76 6.69 -0.45 6.26
C LEU A 76 8.22 -0.38 6.35
N ALA A 77 8.77 0.83 6.33
CA ALA A 77 10.23 0.99 6.42
C ALA A 77 10.75 0.45 7.74
N GLU A 78 10.07 0.74 8.82
CA GLU A 78 10.45 0.24 10.14
C GLU A 78 10.39 -1.28 10.20
N ALA A 79 9.34 -1.88 9.63
CA ALA A 79 9.21 -3.33 9.58
C ALA A 79 10.34 -3.96 8.76
N LEU A 80 10.74 -3.32 7.66
CA LEU A 80 11.84 -3.80 6.86
C LEU A 80 13.16 -3.72 7.63
N ARG A 81 13.37 -2.63 8.36
CA ARG A 81 14.59 -2.51 9.19
C ARG A 81 14.64 -3.57 10.28
N ALA A 82 13.49 -3.86 10.89
CA ALA A 82 13.39 -4.90 11.91
C ALA A 82 13.73 -6.27 11.33
N ARG A 83 13.54 -6.43 10.04
CA ARG A 83 13.82 -7.65 9.30
C ARG A 83 15.27 -7.70 8.80
N GLY A 84 16.03 -6.65 9.04
CA GLY A 84 17.46 -6.59 8.67
C GLY A 84 17.75 -5.83 7.40
N VAL A 85 16.75 -5.21 6.78
CA VAL A 85 16.97 -4.40 5.59
C VAL A 85 17.61 -3.08 6.00
N LYS A 86 18.73 -2.74 5.37
CA LYS A 86 19.46 -1.53 5.72
C LYS A 86 18.98 -0.34 4.91
N GLU A 87 19.31 0.87 5.40
CA GLU A 87 19.03 2.08 4.64
C GLU A 87 20.10 2.26 3.56
N PRO A 88 19.76 2.85 2.40
CA PRO A 88 18.46 3.48 2.11
C PRO A 88 17.39 2.51 1.58
N SER A 89 17.72 1.23 1.46
CA SER A 89 16.82 0.24 0.87
C SER A 89 15.47 0.17 1.58
N ALA A 90 15.48 0.22 2.92
CA ALA A 90 14.23 0.11 3.67
C ALA A 90 13.27 1.25 3.33
N THR A 91 13.75 2.49 3.39
CA THR A 91 12.92 3.64 3.10
C THR A 91 12.48 3.68 1.63
N LEU A 92 13.42 3.45 0.72
CA LEU A 92 13.09 3.50 -0.71
C LEU A 92 12.07 2.43 -1.08
N THR A 93 12.23 1.22 -0.56
CA THR A 93 11.29 0.14 -0.85
C THR A 93 9.91 0.45 -0.31
N ALA A 94 9.84 0.98 0.92
CA ALA A 94 8.56 1.34 1.52
C ALA A 94 7.86 2.45 0.72
N GLU A 95 8.59 3.49 0.36
CA GLU A 95 8.02 4.61 -0.40
C GLU A 95 7.59 4.17 -1.79
N ALA A 96 8.40 3.37 -2.46
CA ALA A 96 8.07 2.86 -3.79
C ALA A 96 6.82 1.96 -3.73
N GLY A 97 6.73 1.13 -2.70
CA GLY A 97 5.56 0.27 -2.51
C GLY A 97 4.28 1.07 -2.33
N VAL A 98 4.32 2.11 -1.50
CA VAL A 98 3.15 2.96 -1.29
C VAL A 98 2.78 3.71 -2.57
N ALA A 99 3.77 4.15 -3.35
CA ALA A 99 3.50 4.79 -4.63
C ALA A 99 2.74 3.85 -5.57
N ALA A 100 3.19 2.61 -5.67
CA ALA A 100 2.52 1.60 -6.50
C ALA A 100 1.10 1.32 -5.98
N PHE A 101 0.95 1.27 -4.67
CA PHE A 101 -0.36 1.07 -4.06
C PHE A 101 -1.33 2.20 -4.41
N LYS A 102 -0.85 3.45 -4.37
CA LYS A 102 -1.68 4.60 -4.73
C LYS A 102 -2.19 4.51 -6.17
N VAL A 103 -1.31 4.10 -7.08
CA VAL A 103 -1.69 3.94 -8.48
C VAL A 103 -2.74 2.85 -8.64
N ALA A 104 -2.54 1.73 -7.97
CA ALA A 104 -3.49 0.62 -8.01
C ALA A 104 -4.85 1.03 -7.44
N PHE A 105 -4.83 1.73 -6.32
CA PHE A 105 -6.06 2.16 -5.66
C PHE A 105 -6.84 3.12 -6.54
N ALA A 106 -6.17 4.06 -7.19
CA ALA A 106 -6.81 5.01 -8.11
C ALA A 106 -7.50 4.29 -9.26
N LYS A 107 -6.85 3.28 -9.81
CA LYS A 107 -7.44 2.47 -10.87
C LYS A 107 -8.67 1.71 -10.39
N TRP A 108 -8.57 1.14 -9.20
CA TRP A 108 -9.66 0.37 -8.63
C TRP A 108 -10.90 1.24 -8.40
N VAL A 109 -10.70 2.45 -7.89
CA VAL A 109 -11.80 3.39 -7.61
C VAL A 109 -12.49 3.85 -8.90
N GLU A 110 -11.72 4.04 -9.97
CA GLU A 110 -12.26 4.51 -11.24
C GLU A 110 -13.08 3.46 -11.98
N GLN A 111 -12.85 2.20 -11.69
CA GLN A 111 -13.53 1.11 -12.39
C GLN A 111 -14.78 0.68 -11.62
N PRO A 112 -15.96 0.88 -12.18
CA PRO A 112 -17.17 0.40 -11.52
C PRO A 112 -17.32 -1.12 -11.58
N THR A 113 -16.49 -1.78 -12.37
CA THR A 113 -16.50 -3.23 -12.50
C THR A 113 -15.77 -3.87 -11.33
N LYS A 114 -15.91 -5.18 -11.20
CA LYS A 114 -15.37 -5.92 -10.06
C LYS A 114 -13.89 -6.24 -10.26
N ARG A 115 -13.05 -5.21 -10.27
CA ARG A 115 -11.62 -5.43 -10.32
C ARG A 115 -11.10 -5.83 -8.96
N ASN A 116 -10.08 -6.67 -8.98
CA ASN A 116 -9.46 -7.20 -7.77
C ASN A 116 -8.34 -6.27 -7.35
N LEU A 117 -8.51 -5.57 -6.23
CA LEU A 117 -7.51 -4.61 -5.75
C LEU A 117 -6.16 -5.26 -5.45
N PRO A 118 -6.08 -6.41 -4.77
CA PRO A 118 -4.79 -7.07 -4.58
C PRO A 118 -4.06 -7.35 -5.89
N ARG A 119 -4.80 -7.76 -6.92
CA ARG A 119 -4.20 -8.01 -8.23
C ARG A 119 -3.67 -6.73 -8.85
N LEU A 120 -4.43 -5.63 -8.74
CA LEU A 120 -3.98 -4.33 -9.22
C LEU A 120 -2.73 -3.86 -8.49
N VAL A 121 -2.65 -4.11 -7.19
CA VAL A 121 -1.46 -3.79 -6.40
C VAL A 121 -0.25 -4.55 -6.93
N ARG A 122 -0.38 -5.85 -7.16
CA ARG A 122 0.73 -6.67 -7.70
C ARG A 122 1.13 -6.21 -9.08
N GLN A 123 0.15 -5.87 -9.92
CA GLN A 123 0.41 -5.37 -11.26
C GLN A 123 1.20 -4.06 -11.22
N SER A 124 0.79 -3.13 -10.36
CA SER A 124 1.49 -1.84 -10.22
C SER A 124 2.92 -2.02 -9.73
N LEU A 125 3.14 -2.98 -8.83
CA LEU A 125 4.50 -3.28 -8.35
C LEU A 125 5.36 -3.87 -9.46
N ASP A 126 4.79 -4.76 -10.28
CA ASP A 126 5.50 -5.32 -11.42
C ASP A 126 5.86 -4.23 -12.43
N ASP A 127 4.93 -3.32 -12.69
CA ASP A 127 5.17 -2.19 -13.58
C ASP A 127 6.29 -1.32 -13.05
N LEU A 128 6.28 -1.04 -11.74
CA LEU A 128 7.32 -0.25 -11.10
C LEU A 128 8.68 -0.91 -11.25
N ARG A 129 8.75 -2.20 -11.03
CA ARG A 129 10.02 -2.95 -11.16
C ARG A 129 10.55 -2.88 -12.58
N THR A 130 9.68 -2.97 -13.57
CA THR A 130 10.05 -2.86 -14.97
C THR A 130 10.58 -1.46 -15.28
N ILE A 131 9.88 -0.43 -14.83
CA ILE A 131 10.30 0.96 -15.02
C ILE A 131 11.64 1.22 -14.35
N ALA A 132 11.80 0.76 -13.12
CA ALA A 132 13.04 0.98 -12.36
C ALA A 132 14.23 0.25 -12.99
N ALA A 133 13.97 -0.85 -13.69
CA ALA A 133 15.01 -1.59 -14.41
C ALA A 133 15.37 -0.94 -15.75
N GLY A 134 14.71 0.13 -16.15
CA GLY A 134 15.00 0.84 -17.37
C GLY A 134 14.34 0.25 -18.61
N ARG A 135 13.24 -0.45 -18.43
CA ARG A 135 12.57 -1.12 -19.54
C ARG A 135 11.25 -0.49 -19.88
#